data_5e2bc2433a7acb46c81b466b2d5b129e
#
_entry.id   5e2bc2433a7acb46c81b466b2d5b129e
#
_cell.length_a   1.000
_cell.length_b   1.000
_cell.length_c   1.000
_cell.angle_alpha   90.00
_cell.angle_beta   90.00
_cell.angle_gamma   90.00
#
_symmetry.space_group_name_H-M   'P 1'
#
loop_
_entity.id
_entity.type
_entity.pdbx_description
1 polymer ?
#
loop_
_entity_poly.entity_id
_entity_poly.type
_entity_poly.pdbx_seq_one_letter_code
_entity_poly.pdbx_strand_id
1 'polypeptide(L)'
;VLAGIHYEMDRQAFSNVNNFVMAENVSTLAVATIKEHSLQLPGVEIVETSARSYDQSDIIPAVLGRVGKITAEKWKVTDSNGQVTYPLREKGYNMNDVLGISGLESVYEDELRGKDGVKTITRNSDGVIVDTKLTTVPEPGHTVQLTIDSNFQRAVDKALADNIDMINRVYNTGTMKAAAGAVVVLDVKDGSVLAASNYPSYDQNLYAANYSEYSSDPSLPLFNRALQGLYTPGSTFKPAVAVAALDSGLINQYSTVYCNGVYNYFKDYHPRCTRHGHSGNIDVVTAIKWSCNIFFYDVGRRLTSDVYDAYAYKLGLGQRTGVEVSEALGRLTTKSDSNYMASLDVQAAIGQGNTVVSPIQLATYAATLANNGTRYRTHFVKAILDTNTGEVLSETKPEVMDVIEGTGNTFELVRQGMKQVPSTISGKISSYPVPIACKTGTPQRSETYAPGKHYLNAMMVAYLPADDPQIAIGISIEYGGYGARTGDLVVDIANAYFALKDGSLAQQAEAEKEAEQAQQEDQAQTTDPAQAAAGQTTGNAAAQPAQMTPAADT
;
A
#
# COMPACT_ATOMS: atom_id res chain seq x y z
N VAL A 1 22.64 35.05 -10.57
CA VAL A 1 21.84 34.47 -11.65
C VAL A 1 22.74 33.75 -12.66
N LEU A 2 23.65 34.47 -13.38
CA LEU A 2 24.47 33.86 -14.45
C LEU A 2 25.33 32.67 -13.96
N ALA A 3 25.98 32.77 -12.78
CA ALA A 3 26.77 31.67 -12.23
C ALA A 3 25.92 30.43 -11.92
N GLY A 4 24.68 30.61 -11.49
CA GLY A 4 23.73 29.53 -11.29
C GLY A 4 23.31 28.86 -12.60
N ILE A 5 23.07 29.65 -13.65
CA ILE A 5 22.75 29.12 -14.99
C ILE A 5 23.92 28.31 -15.53
N HIS A 6 25.17 28.81 -15.45
CA HIS A 6 26.35 28.07 -15.88
C HIS A 6 26.52 26.74 -15.12
N TYR A 7 26.32 26.76 -13.80
CA TYR A 7 26.38 25.54 -12.99
C TYR A 7 25.33 24.51 -13.45
N GLU A 8 24.09 24.94 -13.72
CA GLU A 8 23.03 24.05 -14.19
C GLU A 8 23.29 23.55 -15.62
N MET A 9 23.87 24.39 -16.49
CA MET A 9 24.30 23.97 -17.84
C MET A 9 25.34 22.85 -17.76
N ASP A 10 26.35 23.00 -16.89
CA ASP A 10 27.37 21.96 -16.68
C ASP A 10 26.76 20.70 -16.10
N ARG A 11 25.86 20.83 -15.12
CA ARG A 11 25.14 19.71 -14.48
C ARG A 11 24.27 18.94 -15.47
N GLN A 12 23.66 19.62 -16.44
CA GLN A 12 22.85 19.02 -17.50
C GLN A 12 23.68 18.59 -18.72
N ALA A 13 25.00 18.64 -18.64
CA ALA A 13 25.90 18.28 -19.74
C ALA A 13 25.59 19.01 -21.07
N PHE A 14 25.27 20.31 -21.00
CA PHE A 14 24.98 21.14 -22.16
C PHE A 14 26.12 21.07 -23.19
N SER A 15 25.77 20.82 -24.45
CA SER A 15 26.72 20.67 -25.55
C SER A 15 26.07 20.93 -26.91
N ASN A 16 26.82 20.86 -27.99
CA ASN A 16 26.27 20.97 -29.34
C ASN A 16 25.23 19.90 -29.73
N VAL A 17 25.14 18.83 -28.94
CA VAL A 17 24.22 17.71 -29.17
C VAL A 17 23.25 17.49 -28.01
N ASN A 18 23.34 18.30 -26.97
CA ASN A 18 22.47 18.18 -25.79
C ASN A 18 22.00 19.57 -25.37
N ASN A 19 20.72 19.85 -25.51
CA ASN A 19 20.11 21.14 -25.18
C ASN A 19 20.04 21.35 -23.67
N PHE A 20 20.19 22.59 -23.24
CA PHE A 20 19.95 23.00 -21.86
C PHE A 20 18.48 23.41 -21.69
N VAL A 21 17.76 22.77 -20.77
CA VAL A 21 16.40 23.14 -20.41
C VAL A 21 16.46 24.31 -19.42
N MET A 22 16.16 25.51 -19.89
CA MET A 22 16.22 26.72 -19.08
C MET A 22 15.02 26.87 -18.16
N ALA A 23 13.81 26.55 -18.64
CA ALA A 23 12.58 26.58 -17.88
C ALA A 23 11.57 25.59 -18.44
N GLU A 24 10.74 25.03 -17.56
CA GLU A 24 9.63 24.12 -17.89
C GLU A 24 8.30 24.79 -17.53
N ASN A 25 7.21 24.36 -18.14
CA ASN A 25 5.84 24.85 -17.88
C ASN A 25 5.70 26.39 -18.02
N VAL A 26 6.35 26.94 -19.04
CA VAL A 26 6.31 28.38 -19.30
C VAL A 26 4.92 28.84 -19.73
N SER A 27 4.50 30.02 -19.28
CA SER A 27 3.18 30.56 -19.58
C SER A 27 3.02 30.86 -21.08
N THR A 28 1.79 30.87 -21.59
CA THR A 28 1.47 31.23 -22.99
C THR A 28 2.00 32.60 -23.33
N LEU A 29 2.00 33.56 -22.39
CA LEU A 29 2.57 34.89 -22.59
C LEU A 29 4.09 34.82 -22.77
N ALA A 30 4.80 34.04 -21.97
CA ALA A 30 6.25 33.85 -22.12
C ALA A 30 6.58 33.21 -23.47
N VAL A 31 5.81 32.17 -23.89
CA VAL A 31 5.94 31.56 -25.20
C VAL A 31 5.78 32.56 -26.32
N ALA A 32 4.74 33.42 -26.27
CA ALA A 32 4.49 34.46 -27.27
C ALA A 32 5.65 35.46 -27.32
N THR A 33 6.09 35.96 -26.16
CA THR A 33 7.20 36.92 -26.03
C THR A 33 8.51 36.35 -26.60
N ILE A 34 8.86 35.09 -26.27
CA ILE A 34 10.08 34.47 -26.78
C ILE A 34 10.00 34.29 -28.31
N LYS A 35 8.84 33.88 -28.85
CA LYS A 35 8.62 33.74 -30.29
C LYS A 35 8.72 35.08 -31.01
N GLU A 36 8.18 36.15 -30.44
CA GLU A 36 8.27 37.51 -31.00
C GLU A 36 9.70 38.03 -31.05
N HIS A 37 10.49 37.75 -30.01
CA HIS A 37 11.88 38.17 -29.89
C HIS A 37 12.91 37.13 -30.39
N SER A 38 12.47 36.12 -31.14
CA SER A 38 13.33 34.98 -31.56
C SER A 38 14.60 35.40 -32.33
N LEU A 39 14.56 36.52 -33.08
CA LEU A 39 15.73 37.07 -33.76
C LEU A 39 16.79 37.68 -32.79
N GLN A 40 16.35 38.10 -31.60
CA GLN A 40 17.23 38.67 -30.56
C GLN A 40 17.72 37.58 -29.57
N LEU A 41 17.15 36.38 -29.63
CA LEU A 41 17.43 35.26 -28.77
C LEU A 41 17.95 34.04 -29.57
N PRO A 42 19.10 34.20 -30.27
CA PRO A 42 19.62 33.10 -31.09
C PRO A 42 19.97 31.90 -30.20
N GLY A 43 19.51 30.72 -30.59
CA GLY A 43 19.71 29.46 -29.86
C GLY A 43 18.71 29.16 -28.75
N VAL A 44 17.72 30.04 -28.53
CA VAL A 44 16.60 29.77 -27.64
C VAL A 44 15.41 29.22 -28.46
N GLU A 45 14.91 28.07 -28.06
CA GLU A 45 13.77 27.41 -28.70
C GLU A 45 12.69 27.07 -27.68
N ILE A 46 11.44 27.11 -28.14
CA ILE A 46 10.29 26.58 -27.41
C ILE A 46 10.01 25.19 -27.96
N VAL A 47 10.06 24.21 -27.10
CA VAL A 47 9.79 22.80 -27.43
C VAL A 47 8.52 22.37 -26.66
N GLU A 48 7.59 21.77 -27.36
CA GLU A 48 6.44 21.10 -26.74
C GLU A 48 6.86 19.68 -26.38
N THR A 49 6.70 19.33 -25.11
CA THR A 49 7.01 17.98 -24.60
C THR A 49 5.79 17.44 -23.87
N SER A 50 5.65 16.12 -23.86
CA SER A 50 4.67 15.47 -22.99
C SER A 50 5.15 15.51 -21.54
N ALA A 51 4.22 15.74 -20.62
CA ALA A 51 4.47 15.64 -19.18
C ALA A 51 3.50 14.64 -18.55
N ARG A 52 3.96 13.88 -17.57
CA ARG A 52 3.08 13.00 -16.80
C ARG A 52 2.24 13.86 -15.84
N SER A 53 0.93 13.71 -15.90
CA SER A 53 -0.03 14.28 -14.95
C SER A 53 -0.74 13.14 -14.21
N TYR A 54 -0.95 13.30 -12.91
CA TYR A 54 -1.66 12.34 -12.07
C TYR A 54 -2.97 12.98 -11.61
N ASP A 55 -4.04 12.79 -12.39
CA ASP A 55 -5.35 13.39 -12.08
C ASP A 55 -5.95 12.87 -10.77
N GLN A 56 -5.54 11.67 -10.35
CA GLN A 56 -5.89 11.04 -9.08
C GLN A 56 -4.61 10.72 -8.30
N SER A 57 -3.88 11.77 -7.93
CA SER A 57 -2.53 11.72 -7.38
C SER A 57 -2.41 11.06 -5.99
N ASP A 58 -3.54 10.89 -5.31
CA ASP A 58 -3.69 10.22 -4.01
C ASP A 58 -3.82 8.69 -4.12
N ILE A 59 -4.21 8.18 -5.30
CA ILE A 59 -4.49 6.75 -5.51
C ILE A 59 -3.19 5.96 -5.65
N ILE A 60 -2.95 5.05 -4.70
CA ILE A 60 -1.80 4.11 -4.68
C ILE A 60 -0.46 4.67 -5.17
N PRO A 61 -0.03 5.88 -4.74
CA PRO A 61 1.16 6.54 -5.30
C PRO A 61 2.42 5.69 -5.18
N ALA A 62 2.57 4.92 -4.09
CA ALA A 62 3.71 4.03 -3.87
C ALA A 62 3.73 2.80 -4.80
N VAL A 63 2.61 2.44 -5.45
CA VAL A 63 2.48 1.37 -6.44
C VAL A 63 2.61 1.92 -7.85
N LEU A 64 1.92 3.02 -8.18
CA LEU A 64 2.07 3.70 -9.47
C LEU A 64 3.54 4.04 -9.72
N GLY A 65 4.21 4.53 -8.70
CA GLY A 65 5.59 4.96 -8.84
C GLY A 65 5.68 6.32 -9.52
N ARG A 66 6.79 6.62 -10.13
CA ARG A 66 7.04 7.94 -10.72
C ARG A 66 7.96 7.89 -11.92
N VAL A 67 7.85 8.91 -12.73
CA VAL A 67 8.78 9.21 -13.81
C VAL A 67 9.88 10.17 -13.33
N GLY A 68 11.00 10.21 -14.02
CA GLY A 68 12.09 11.12 -13.73
C GLY A 68 13.10 11.21 -14.87
N LYS A 69 13.98 12.22 -14.82
CA LYS A 69 15.03 12.41 -15.83
C LYS A 69 16.01 11.24 -15.83
N ILE A 70 16.55 10.94 -16.99
CA ILE A 70 17.59 9.92 -17.17
C ILE A 70 18.85 10.38 -16.43
N THR A 71 19.36 9.53 -15.54
CA THR A 71 20.65 9.80 -14.86
C THR A 71 21.83 9.34 -15.70
N ALA A 72 23.02 9.90 -15.42
CA ALA A 72 24.25 9.53 -16.13
C ALA A 72 24.55 8.03 -16.02
N GLU A 73 24.23 7.41 -14.87
CA GLU A 73 24.44 5.98 -14.62
C GLU A 73 23.48 5.11 -15.44
N LYS A 74 22.24 5.55 -15.66
CA LYS A 74 21.26 4.86 -16.52
C LYS A 74 21.58 5.07 -18.00
N TRP A 75 22.11 6.25 -18.36
CA TRP A 75 22.46 6.58 -19.73
C TRP A 75 23.69 5.80 -20.23
N LYS A 76 24.72 5.74 -19.40
CA LYS A 76 26.00 5.10 -19.71
C LYS A 76 26.24 3.93 -18.76
N VAL A 77 26.17 2.73 -19.28
CA VAL A 77 26.43 1.50 -18.54
C VAL A 77 27.82 0.96 -18.91
N THR A 78 28.64 0.66 -17.90
CA THR A 78 29.95 0.02 -18.09
C THR A 78 29.88 -1.39 -17.52
N ASP A 79 30.14 -2.39 -18.35
CA ASP A 79 30.15 -3.79 -17.92
C ASP A 79 31.41 -4.15 -17.09
N SER A 80 31.45 -5.38 -16.58
CA SER A 80 32.59 -5.89 -15.79
C SER A 80 33.91 -5.93 -16.54
N ASN A 81 33.90 -5.85 -17.88
CA ASN A 81 35.07 -5.86 -18.76
C ASN A 81 35.51 -4.44 -19.15
N GLY A 82 34.83 -3.41 -18.64
CA GLY A 82 35.08 -2.01 -18.97
C GLY A 82 34.48 -1.54 -20.29
N GLN A 83 33.63 -2.35 -20.95
CA GLN A 83 32.93 -1.95 -22.17
C GLN A 83 31.78 -1.01 -21.82
N VAL A 84 31.73 0.12 -22.52
CA VAL A 84 30.69 1.15 -22.35
C VAL A 84 29.59 0.92 -23.38
N THR A 85 28.34 0.90 -22.90
CA THR A 85 27.14 0.83 -23.73
C THR A 85 26.14 1.92 -23.36
N TYR A 86 25.23 2.21 -24.28
CA TYR A 86 24.18 3.22 -24.11
C TYR A 86 22.81 2.59 -24.40
N PRO A 87 22.31 1.70 -23.53
CA PRO A 87 21.12 0.89 -23.82
C PRO A 87 19.86 1.72 -24.05
N LEU A 88 19.72 2.86 -23.36
CA LEU A 88 18.57 3.76 -23.57
C LEU A 88 18.65 4.45 -24.94
N ARG A 89 19.84 4.81 -25.42
CA ARG A 89 20.01 5.38 -26.76
C ARG A 89 19.60 4.38 -27.85
N GLU A 90 19.92 3.10 -27.66
CA GLU A 90 19.50 2.04 -28.58
C GLU A 90 17.98 1.85 -28.63
N LYS A 91 17.30 2.15 -27.52
CA LYS A 91 15.83 2.20 -27.42
C LYS A 91 15.24 3.53 -27.93
N GLY A 92 16.03 4.45 -28.47
CA GLY A 92 15.57 5.73 -29.02
C GLY A 92 15.37 6.86 -28.01
N TYR A 93 15.94 6.75 -26.80
CA TYR A 93 15.90 7.86 -25.83
C TYR A 93 16.97 8.91 -26.11
N ASN A 94 16.68 10.14 -25.75
CA ASN A 94 17.64 11.22 -25.58
C ASN A 94 18.02 11.36 -24.10
N MET A 95 19.19 11.93 -23.81
CA MET A 95 19.69 12.04 -22.43
C MET A 95 18.77 12.87 -21.52
N ASN A 96 18.02 13.82 -22.09
CA ASN A 96 17.10 14.69 -21.36
C ASN A 96 15.68 14.14 -21.26
N ASP A 97 15.42 12.97 -21.83
CA ASP A 97 14.10 12.36 -21.75
C ASP A 97 13.76 11.94 -20.32
N VAL A 98 12.48 11.74 -20.10
CA VAL A 98 11.91 11.25 -18.85
C VAL A 98 11.55 9.78 -19.04
N LEU A 99 11.78 8.97 -18.02
CA LEU A 99 11.38 7.56 -18.01
C LEU A 99 10.83 7.15 -16.64
N GLY A 100 10.12 6.06 -16.59
CA GLY A 100 9.66 5.44 -15.34
C GLY A 100 10.85 5.02 -14.48
N ILE A 101 10.91 5.50 -13.24
CA ILE A 101 12.01 5.21 -12.31
C ILE A 101 11.62 4.30 -11.15
N SER A 102 10.33 4.15 -10.90
CA SER A 102 9.79 3.24 -9.87
C SER A 102 8.36 2.83 -10.19
N GLY A 103 7.88 1.78 -9.50
CA GLY A 103 6.50 1.31 -9.57
C GLY A 103 6.09 0.83 -10.95
N LEU A 104 4.80 0.90 -11.23
CA LEU A 104 4.21 0.51 -12.52
C LEU A 104 4.74 1.37 -13.67
N GLU A 105 5.01 2.66 -13.44
CA GLU A 105 5.64 3.54 -14.43
C GLU A 105 6.97 2.97 -14.95
N SER A 106 7.76 2.35 -14.07
CA SER A 106 9.04 1.72 -14.47
C SER A 106 8.86 0.34 -15.09
N VAL A 107 7.90 -0.44 -14.61
CA VAL A 107 7.67 -1.81 -15.10
C VAL A 107 7.06 -1.80 -16.49
N TYR A 108 6.16 -0.87 -16.75
CA TYR A 108 5.43 -0.73 -18.01
C TYR A 108 5.93 0.44 -18.86
N GLU A 109 7.18 0.87 -18.66
CA GLU A 109 7.79 1.96 -19.44
C GLU A 109 7.71 1.71 -20.94
N ASP A 110 8.03 0.49 -21.40
CA ASP A 110 8.02 0.15 -22.84
C ASP A 110 6.59 0.21 -23.44
N GLU A 111 5.55 0.01 -22.61
CA GLU A 111 4.14 0.13 -23.04
C GLU A 111 3.64 1.58 -22.94
N LEU A 112 3.97 2.27 -21.86
CA LEU A 112 3.50 3.62 -21.58
C LEU A 112 4.19 4.69 -22.44
N ARG A 113 5.43 4.41 -22.90
CA ARG A 113 6.16 5.32 -23.76
C ARG A 113 5.66 5.22 -25.19
N GLY A 114 5.31 6.37 -25.76
CA GLY A 114 5.06 6.47 -27.20
C GLY A 114 6.35 6.51 -28.03
N LYS A 115 6.20 6.77 -29.31
CA LYS A 115 7.32 7.05 -30.21
C LYS A 115 7.35 8.51 -30.60
N ASP A 116 8.51 9.11 -30.52
CA ASP A 116 8.69 10.51 -30.87
C ASP A 116 8.46 10.74 -32.37
N GLY A 117 7.79 11.84 -32.70
CA GLY A 117 7.72 12.36 -34.06
C GLY A 117 9.01 13.06 -34.46
N VAL A 118 9.23 13.18 -35.75
CA VAL A 118 10.37 13.92 -36.32
C VAL A 118 9.85 15.12 -37.13
N LYS A 119 10.34 16.31 -36.76
CA LYS A 119 10.06 17.56 -37.45
C LYS A 119 11.33 18.07 -38.13
N THR A 120 11.28 18.25 -39.44
CA THR A 120 12.38 18.86 -40.21
C THR A 120 12.15 20.35 -40.29
N ILE A 121 13.12 21.13 -39.85
CA ILE A 121 13.10 22.60 -39.87
C ILE A 121 14.12 23.08 -40.90
N THR A 122 13.67 23.83 -41.90
CA THR A 122 14.52 24.46 -42.89
C THR A 122 14.76 25.91 -42.52
N ARG A 123 16.04 26.33 -42.46
CA ARG A 123 16.44 27.71 -42.17
C ARG A 123 17.10 28.33 -43.40
N ASN A 124 16.91 29.65 -43.61
CA ASN A 124 17.62 30.43 -44.61
C ASN A 124 19.04 30.78 -44.11
N SER A 125 19.83 31.48 -44.95
CA SER A 125 21.17 31.96 -44.63
C SER A 125 21.27 32.83 -43.40
N ASP A 126 20.17 33.48 -43.01
CA ASP A 126 20.10 34.39 -41.87
C ASP A 126 19.63 33.67 -40.60
N GLY A 127 19.45 32.32 -40.66
CA GLY A 127 19.01 31.49 -39.55
C GLY A 127 17.50 31.49 -39.30
N VAL A 128 16.73 32.20 -40.15
CA VAL A 128 15.26 32.27 -40.01
C VAL A 128 14.63 30.98 -40.53
N ILE A 129 13.68 30.45 -39.75
CA ILE A 129 12.90 29.26 -40.14
C ILE A 129 11.99 29.65 -41.33
N VAL A 130 12.21 28.99 -42.47
CA VAL A 130 11.44 29.22 -43.70
C VAL A 130 10.46 28.09 -44.03
N ASP A 131 10.70 26.91 -43.46
CA ASP A 131 9.79 25.76 -43.59
C ASP A 131 9.87 24.84 -42.39
N THR A 132 8.76 24.22 -42.05
CA THR A 132 8.67 23.21 -41.00
C THR A 132 7.76 22.07 -41.46
N LYS A 133 8.32 20.89 -41.61
CA LYS A 133 7.60 19.69 -42.08
C LYS A 133 7.69 18.59 -41.03
N LEU A 134 6.51 18.05 -40.64
CA LEU A 134 6.44 16.82 -39.84
C LEU A 134 6.83 15.64 -40.75
N THR A 135 7.97 14.99 -40.45
CA THR A 135 8.51 13.89 -41.28
C THR A 135 8.05 12.55 -40.73
N THR A 136 7.90 12.45 -39.41
CA THR A 136 7.37 11.27 -38.73
C THR A 136 6.31 11.72 -37.75
N VAL A 137 5.14 11.11 -37.79
CA VAL A 137 4.04 11.40 -36.85
C VAL A 137 4.37 10.72 -35.53
N PRO A 138 4.21 11.42 -34.37
CA PRO A 138 4.36 10.77 -33.08
C PRO A 138 3.26 9.74 -32.86
N GLU A 139 3.60 8.63 -32.21
CA GLU A 139 2.67 7.58 -31.79
C GLU A 139 2.52 7.61 -30.28
N PRO A 140 1.30 7.65 -29.70
CA PRO A 140 1.12 7.58 -28.25
C PRO A 140 1.51 6.19 -27.75
N GLY A 141 1.88 6.10 -26.48
CA GLY A 141 2.03 4.82 -25.79
C GLY A 141 0.68 4.16 -25.52
N HIS A 142 0.72 2.92 -25.07
CA HIS A 142 -0.47 2.15 -24.72
C HIS A 142 -1.06 2.59 -23.37
N THR A 143 -2.32 2.25 -23.13
CA THR A 143 -2.99 2.45 -21.83
C THR A 143 -2.86 1.18 -21.01
N VAL A 144 -2.28 1.29 -19.81
CA VAL A 144 -2.22 0.21 -18.82
C VAL A 144 -3.43 0.33 -17.90
N GLN A 145 -4.40 -0.57 -18.07
CA GLN A 145 -5.60 -0.62 -17.24
C GLN A 145 -5.34 -1.43 -15.97
N LEU A 146 -5.63 -0.85 -14.81
CA LEU A 146 -5.45 -1.51 -13.52
C LEU A 146 -6.72 -2.26 -13.07
N THR A 147 -6.53 -3.16 -12.11
CA THR A 147 -7.61 -3.86 -11.38
C THR A 147 -8.24 -2.99 -10.29
N ILE A 148 -7.63 -1.84 -9.98
CA ILE A 148 -8.05 -0.89 -8.96
C ILE A 148 -9.23 -0.05 -9.47
N ASP A 149 -10.31 -0.01 -8.71
CA ASP A 149 -11.32 1.04 -8.80
C ASP A 149 -10.97 2.17 -7.85
N SER A 150 -10.90 3.40 -8.35
CA SER A 150 -10.42 4.55 -7.58
C SER A 150 -11.35 4.92 -6.42
N ASN A 151 -12.66 4.76 -6.57
CA ASN A 151 -13.62 5.04 -5.50
C ASN A 151 -13.53 3.98 -4.40
N PHE A 152 -13.34 2.71 -4.78
CA PHE A 152 -13.13 1.64 -3.81
C PHE A 152 -11.80 1.81 -3.06
N GLN A 153 -10.72 2.16 -3.77
CA GLN A 153 -9.43 2.46 -3.13
C GLN A 153 -9.56 3.57 -2.10
N ARG A 154 -10.19 4.70 -2.44
CA ARG A 154 -10.43 5.81 -1.49
C ARG A 154 -11.28 5.39 -0.30
N ALA A 155 -12.31 4.57 -0.52
CA ALA A 155 -13.11 4.06 0.58
C ALA A 155 -12.29 3.18 1.54
N VAL A 156 -11.35 2.37 1.02
CA VAL A 156 -10.43 1.56 1.83
C VAL A 156 -9.40 2.43 2.54
N ASP A 157 -8.84 3.45 1.87
CA ASP A 157 -7.90 4.41 2.47
C ASP A 157 -8.55 5.15 3.63
N LYS A 158 -9.77 5.65 3.42
CA LYS A 158 -10.57 6.31 4.45
C LYS A 158 -10.89 5.37 5.62
N ALA A 159 -11.32 4.15 5.34
CA ALA A 159 -11.62 3.16 6.38
C ALA A 159 -10.39 2.84 7.24
N LEU A 160 -9.19 2.74 6.63
CA LEU A 160 -7.94 2.53 7.36
C LEU A 160 -7.59 3.74 8.25
N ALA A 161 -7.68 4.96 7.72
CA ALA A 161 -7.42 6.19 8.46
C ALA A 161 -8.38 6.35 9.64
N ASP A 162 -9.68 6.18 9.41
CA ASP A 162 -10.72 6.26 10.43
C ASP A 162 -10.54 5.21 11.53
N ASN A 163 -10.10 3.99 11.18
CA ASN A 163 -9.83 2.93 12.14
C ASN A 163 -8.61 3.25 13.01
N ILE A 164 -7.52 3.77 12.42
CA ILE A 164 -6.33 4.22 13.17
C ILE A 164 -6.71 5.34 14.14
N ASP A 165 -7.52 6.27 13.68
CA ASP A 165 -8.01 7.40 14.49
C ASP A 165 -8.92 6.92 15.64
N MET A 166 -9.81 5.97 15.36
CA MET A 166 -10.64 5.31 16.37
C MET A 166 -9.80 4.60 17.42
N ILE A 167 -8.76 3.84 17.00
CA ILE A 167 -7.83 3.17 17.93
C ILE A 167 -7.16 4.21 18.84
N ASN A 168 -6.68 5.31 18.29
CA ASN A 168 -6.01 6.37 19.04
C ASN A 168 -6.96 7.06 20.03
N ARG A 169 -8.20 7.34 19.60
CA ARG A 169 -9.19 8.04 20.43
C ARG A 169 -9.72 7.17 21.57
N VAL A 170 -10.00 5.87 21.28
CA VAL A 170 -10.70 5.00 22.24
C VAL A 170 -9.73 4.22 23.13
N TYR A 171 -8.58 3.83 22.60
CA TYR A 171 -7.67 2.90 23.28
C TYR A 171 -6.29 3.49 23.61
N ASN A 172 -6.11 4.80 23.42
CA ASN A 172 -4.84 5.46 23.73
C ASN A 172 -4.57 5.45 25.23
N THR A 173 -3.55 4.70 25.63
CA THR A 173 -3.08 4.62 27.02
C THR A 173 -2.00 5.66 27.35
N GLY A 174 -1.74 6.62 26.46
CA GLY A 174 -0.76 7.69 26.66
C GLY A 174 0.70 7.31 26.36
N THR A 175 1.00 6.08 25.92
CA THR A 175 2.38 5.62 25.71
C THR A 175 2.84 5.74 24.25
N MET A 176 2.12 5.17 23.31
CA MET A 176 2.42 5.27 21.88
C MET A 176 1.15 5.13 21.07
N LYS A 177 1.02 5.95 20.04
CA LYS A 177 -0.17 5.98 19.17
C LYS A 177 0.02 5.06 17.97
N ALA A 178 -1.05 4.43 17.52
CA ALA A 178 -1.11 3.88 16.18
C ALA A 178 -0.92 5.02 15.17
N ALA A 179 0.12 4.94 14.35
CA ALA A 179 0.49 6.03 13.45
C ALA A 179 0.61 5.57 12.00
N ALA A 180 0.61 4.26 11.77
CA ALA A 180 0.83 3.71 10.44
C ALA A 180 0.16 2.35 10.30
N GLY A 181 -0.20 2.02 9.05
CA GLY A 181 -0.80 0.73 8.75
C GLY A 181 -0.94 0.51 7.25
N ALA A 182 -1.38 -0.70 6.90
CA ALA A 182 -1.70 -1.05 5.53
C ALA A 182 -2.85 -2.07 5.46
N VAL A 183 -3.60 -1.99 4.38
CA VAL A 183 -4.64 -2.93 4.00
C VAL A 183 -4.43 -3.34 2.55
N VAL A 184 -4.55 -4.63 2.27
CA VAL A 184 -4.63 -5.15 0.90
C VAL A 184 -5.93 -5.94 0.77
N VAL A 185 -6.65 -5.68 -0.31
CA VAL A 185 -7.87 -6.40 -0.69
C VAL A 185 -7.65 -7.06 -2.04
N LEU A 186 -7.90 -8.36 -2.11
CA LEU A 186 -7.77 -9.17 -3.34
C LEU A 186 -9.13 -9.75 -3.75
N ASP A 187 -9.33 -9.91 -5.05
CA ASP A 187 -10.34 -10.83 -5.57
C ASP A 187 -9.85 -12.28 -5.34
N VAL A 188 -10.71 -13.10 -4.75
CA VAL A 188 -10.36 -14.50 -4.41
C VAL A 188 -10.25 -15.37 -5.65
N LYS A 189 -10.95 -15.03 -6.75
CA LYS A 189 -11.12 -15.90 -7.92
C LYS A 189 -9.98 -15.81 -8.92
N ASP A 190 -9.25 -14.68 -8.95
CA ASP A 190 -8.21 -14.45 -9.96
C ASP A 190 -6.92 -13.85 -9.41
N GLY A 191 -6.90 -13.39 -8.15
CA GLY A 191 -5.74 -12.75 -7.53
C GLY A 191 -5.58 -11.27 -7.86
N SER A 192 -6.56 -10.63 -8.52
CA SER A 192 -6.58 -9.19 -8.76
C SER A 192 -6.46 -8.40 -7.47
N VAL A 193 -5.59 -7.40 -7.43
CA VAL A 193 -5.53 -6.44 -6.32
C VAL A 193 -6.62 -5.41 -6.52
N LEU A 194 -7.62 -5.40 -5.63
CA LEU A 194 -8.75 -4.47 -5.66
C LEU A 194 -8.45 -3.17 -4.91
N ALA A 195 -7.63 -3.25 -3.86
CA ALA A 195 -7.12 -2.11 -3.12
C ALA A 195 -5.78 -2.44 -2.43
N ALA A 196 -4.89 -1.43 -2.34
CA ALA A 196 -3.60 -1.50 -1.65
C ALA A 196 -3.35 -0.20 -0.87
N SER A 197 -3.95 -0.10 0.31
CA SER A 197 -3.95 1.09 1.14
C SER A 197 -2.70 1.17 2.01
N ASN A 198 -2.12 2.36 2.09
CA ASN A 198 -1.00 2.69 2.98
C ASN A 198 -1.37 3.92 3.81
N TYR A 199 -1.13 3.88 5.11
CA TYR A 199 -1.30 5.03 5.98
C TYR A 199 -0.03 5.26 6.85
N PRO A 200 0.50 6.49 6.92
CA PRO A 200 0.15 7.60 6.04
C PRO A 200 0.56 7.33 4.58
N SER A 201 0.00 8.11 3.66
CA SER A 201 0.32 8.12 2.24
C SER A 201 0.74 9.54 1.82
N TYR A 202 0.94 9.77 0.53
CA TYR A 202 1.35 11.06 -0.01
C TYR A 202 0.64 11.36 -1.34
N ASP A 203 0.61 12.62 -1.72
CA ASP A 203 0.14 13.07 -3.03
C ASP A 203 1.30 12.99 -4.04
N GLN A 204 1.07 12.28 -5.14
CA GLN A 204 2.07 12.05 -6.19
C GLN A 204 2.49 13.37 -6.88
N ASN A 205 1.55 14.29 -7.09
CA ASN A 205 1.85 15.59 -7.70
C ASN A 205 2.69 16.49 -6.80
N LEU A 206 2.58 16.32 -5.48
CA LEU A 206 3.34 17.07 -4.49
C LEU A 206 4.67 16.41 -4.11
N TYR A 207 4.96 15.22 -4.64
CA TYR A 207 6.16 14.44 -4.28
C TYR A 207 7.45 15.26 -4.40
N ALA A 208 7.68 15.92 -5.54
CA ALA A 208 8.92 16.67 -5.77
C ALA A 208 9.02 17.92 -4.87
N ALA A 209 7.92 18.62 -4.65
CA ALA A 209 7.88 19.82 -3.82
C ALA A 209 8.08 19.49 -2.33
N ASN A 210 7.47 18.41 -1.86
CA ASN A 210 7.45 18.03 -0.43
C ASN A 210 8.40 16.89 -0.10
N TYR A 211 9.33 16.51 -0.98
CA TYR A 211 10.24 15.38 -0.76
C TYR A 211 11.04 15.48 0.54
N SER A 212 11.52 16.66 0.88
CA SER A 212 12.28 16.88 2.13
C SER A 212 11.42 16.61 3.37
N GLU A 213 10.17 17.01 3.35
CA GLU A 213 9.20 16.77 4.43
C GLU A 213 8.87 15.27 4.51
N TYR A 214 8.42 14.68 3.42
CA TYR A 214 8.06 13.25 3.37
C TYR A 214 9.21 12.32 3.74
N SER A 215 10.44 12.63 3.31
CA SER A 215 11.62 11.81 3.59
C SER A 215 12.11 11.91 5.04
N SER A 216 11.82 13.02 5.73
CA SER A 216 12.20 13.25 7.13
C SER A 216 11.08 12.90 8.12
N ASP A 217 9.86 12.63 7.65
CA ASP A 217 8.73 12.28 8.50
C ASP A 217 8.93 10.90 9.14
N PRO A 218 8.94 10.81 10.50
CA PRO A 218 9.10 9.55 11.21
C PRO A 218 8.00 8.52 10.91
N SER A 219 6.84 8.96 10.41
CA SER A 219 5.74 8.06 10.02
C SER A 219 5.96 7.40 8.66
N LEU A 220 7.02 7.80 7.91
CA LEU A 220 7.46 7.21 6.65
C LEU A 220 6.33 7.14 5.60
N PRO A 221 5.74 8.26 5.15
CA PRO A 221 4.63 8.26 4.19
C PRO A 221 5.03 7.68 2.82
N LEU A 222 6.32 7.76 2.43
CA LEU A 222 6.83 7.21 1.17
C LEU A 222 7.02 5.68 1.21
N PHE A 223 6.96 5.05 2.39
CA PHE A 223 7.21 3.62 2.52
C PHE A 223 5.96 2.81 2.15
N ASN A 224 6.08 1.94 1.15
CA ASN A 224 5.00 1.06 0.70
C ASN A 224 4.78 -0.10 1.70
N ARG A 225 4.02 0.15 2.76
CA ARG A 225 3.72 -0.85 3.80
C ARG A 225 2.94 -2.03 3.28
N ALA A 226 2.05 -1.81 2.32
CA ALA A 226 1.22 -2.85 1.74
C ALA A 226 2.04 -3.97 1.10
N LEU A 227 3.12 -3.61 0.40
CA LEU A 227 3.96 -4.56 -0.35
C LEU A 227 5.31 -4.84 0.31
N GLN A 228 5.88 -3.89 1.04
CA GLN A 228 7.25 -3.97 1.56
C GLN A 228 7.32 -3.99 3.09
N GLY A 229 6.25 -3.63 3.80
CA GLY A 229 6.20 -3.71 5.25
C GLY A 229 6.24 -5.17 5.72
N LEU A 230 7.22 -5.49 6.58
CA LEU A 230 7.38 -6.84 7.13
C LEU A 230 6.98 -6.87 8.60
N TYR A 231 5.97 -7.65 8.92
CA TYR A 231 5.37 -7.74 10.24
C TYR A 231 5.30 -9.18 10.71
N THR A 232 5.56 -9.39 11.99
CA THR A 232 5.29 -10.66 12.65
C THR A 232 3.77 -10.95 12.60
N PRO A 233 3.30 -12.06 11.99
CA PRO A 233 1.89 -12.30 11.78
C PRO A 233 1.09 -12.61 13.06
N GLY A 234 1.75 -13.14 14.09
CA GLY A 234 1.09 -13.60 15.28
C GLY A 234 0.02 -14.64 14.97
N SER A 235 -1.07 -14.63 15.71
CA SER A 235 -2.13 -15.64 15.58
C SER A 235 -2.83 -15.71 14.21
N THR A 236 -2.56 -14.78 13.27
CA THR A 236 -3.04 -14.93 11.88
C THR A 236 -2.37 -16.11 11.17
N PHE A 237 -1.22 -16.59 11.66
CA PHE A 237 -0.50 -17.73 11.11
C PHE A 237 -1.14 -19.09 11.45
N LYS A 238 -1.95 -19.16 12.52
CA LYS A 238 -2.52 -20.40 13.05
C LYS A 238 -3.34 -21.22 12.04
N PRO A 239 -4.18 -20.63 11.17
CA PRO A 239 -4.86 -21.40 10.13
C PRO A 239 -3.90 -22.14 9.20
N ALA A 240 -2.70 -21.61 8.87
CA ALA A 240 -1.70 -22.32 8.07
C ALA A 240 -1.18 -23.57 8.80
N VAL A 241 -0.91 -23.45 10.09
CA VAL A 241 -0.51 -24.60 10.93
C VAL A 241 -1.64 -25.64 11.04
N ALA A 242 -2.89 -25.17 11.10
CA ALA A 242 -4.05 -26.07 11.10
C ALA A 242 -4.19 -26.84 9.78
N VAL A 243 -4.02 -26.16 8.62
CA VAL A 243 -3.99 -26.81 7.30
C VAL A 243 -2.89 -27.87 7.28
N ALA A 244 -1.68 -27.53 7.67
CA ALA A 244 -0.55 -28.46 7.71
C ALA A 244 -0.83 -29.70 8.59
N ALA A 245 -1.42 -29.49 9.76
CA ALA A 245 -1.71 -30.56 10.71
C ALA A 245 -2.83 -31.51 10.24
N LEU A 246 -3.86 -30.96 9.62
CA LEU A 246 -4.98 -31.72 9.07
C LEU A 246 -4.55 -32.51 7.81
N ASP A 247 -3.91 -31.80 6.88
CA ASP A 247 -3.54 -32.38 5.59
C ASP A 247 -2.45 -33.45 5.69
N SER A 248 -1.49 -33.27 6.62
CA SER A 248 -0.50 -34.30 6.94
C SER A 248 -1.05 -35.50 7.73
N GLY A 249 -2.31 -35.46 8.14
CA GLY A 249 -2.93 -36.50 8.96
C GLY A 249 -2.47 -36.54 10.42
N LEU A 250 -1.71 -35.54 10.89
CA LEU A 250 -1.29 -35.44 12.29
C LEU A 250 -2.49 -35.31 13.24
N ILE A 251 -3.52 -34.59 12.80
CA ILE A 251 -4.80 -34.43 13.49
C ILE A 251 -5.95 -34.63 12.51
N ASN A 252 -7.13 -34.85 13.06
CA ASN A 252 -8.41 -34.90 12.35
C ASN A 252 -9.49 -34.14 13.13
N GLN A 253 -10.73 -34.14 12.66
CA GLN A 253 -11.85 -33.44 13.28
C GLN A 253 -12.16 -33.86 14.74
N TYR A 254 -11.72 -35.01 15.17
CA TYR A 254 -11.94 -35.53 16.54
C TYR A 254 -10.73 -35.36 17.44
N SER A 255 -9.60 -34.92 16.89
CA SER A 255 -8.37 -34.71 17.66
C SER A 255 -8.52 -33.52 18.59
N THR A 256 -8.15 -33.70 19.85
CA THR A 256 -8.23 -32.61 20.86
C THR A 256 -6.90 -32.45 21.60
N VAL A 257 -6.64 -31.23 22.07
CA VAL A 257 -5.56 -30.90 23.00
C VAL A 257 -6.16 -30.29 24.26
N TYR A 258 -5.71 -30.73 25.43
CA TYR A 258 -6.21 -30.21 26.70
C TYR A 258 -5.59 -28.84 27.03
N CYS A 259 -6.40 -27.79 27.10
CA CYS A 259 -5.98 -26.45 27.45
C CYS A 259 -6.31 -26.13 28.92
N ASN A 260 -5.26 -25.99 29.75
CA ASN A 260 -5.35 -25.52 31.13
C ASN A 260 -4.69 -24.13 31.32
N GLY A 261 -4.36 -23.45 30.21
CA GLY A 261 -3.76 -22.12 30.22
C GLY A 261 -2.24 -22.07 30.19
N VAL A 262 -1.54 -23.16 30.45
CA VAL A 262 -0.07 -23.24 30.47
C VAL A 262 0.40 -24.48 29.70
N TYR A 263 1.41 -24.33 28.85
CA TYR A 263 2.03 -25.43 28.12
C TYR A 263 3.28 -25.91 28.86
N ASN A 264 3.20 -27.07 29.49
CA ASN A 264 4.21 -27.61 30.43
C ASN A 264 5.10 -28.70 29.81
N TYR A 265 5.28 -28.73 28.50
CA TYR A 265 6.11 -29.73 27.83
C TYR A 265 7.60 -29.56 28.09
N PHE A 266 8.09 -28.32 28.08
CA PHE A 266 9.51 -28.02 28.32
C PHE A 266 9.78 -27.85 29.81
N LYS A 267 11.00 -28.20 30.26
CA LYS A 267 11.41 -28.10 31.65
C LYS A 267 11.48 -26.66 32.16
N ASP A 268 12.06 -25.78 31.32
CA ASP A 268 12.42 -24.40 31.72
C ASP A 268 11.65 -23.33 30.91
N TYR A 269 10.65 -23.74 30.10
CA TYR A 269 9.87 -22.83 29.26
C TYR A 269 8.39 -23.23 29.29
N HIS A 270 7.56 -22.37 29.92
CA HIS A 270 6.14 -22.62 30.14
C HIS A 270 5.27 -21.51 29.49
N PRO A 271 5.15 -21.50 28.14
CA PRO A 271 4.35 -20.49 27.46
C PRO A 271 2.86 -20.62 27.77
N ARG A 272 2.14 -19.49 27.74
CA ARG A 272 0.76 -19.39 28.22
C ARG A 272 -0.23 -19.18 27.08
N CYS A 273 -1.44 -19.67 27.28
CA CYS A 273 -2.60 -19.24 26.51
C CYS A 273 -3.10 -17.91 27.07
N THR A 274 -3.16 -16.90 26.19
CA THR A 274 -3.54 -15.52 26.59
C THR A 274 -5.03 -15.26 26.49
N ARG A 275 -5.81 -16.20 25.88
CA ARG A 275 -7.26 -16.02 25.70
C ARG A 275 -8.02 -16.72 26.82
N HIS A 276 -9.01 -15.99 27.34
CA HIS A 276 -10.01 -16.51 28.29
C HIS A 276 -11.31 -16.79 27.51
N GLY A 277 -12.06 -17.80 27.85
CA GLY A 277 -13.30 -18.21 27.20
C GLY A 277 -13.29 -19.63 26.64
N HIS A 278 -12.18 -20.36 26.85
CA HIS A 278 -12.08 -21.78 26.58
C HIS A 278 -11.16 -22.48 27.56
N SER A 279 -11.44 -23.72 27.85
CA SER A 279 -10.64 -24.65 28.66
C SER A 279 -11.06 -26.08 28.39
N GLY A 280 -10.26 -27.06 28.84
CA GLY A 280 -10.53 -28.47 28.63
C GLY A 280 -10.06 -28.99 27.27
N ASN A 281 -10.72 -29.98 26.73
CA ASN A 281 -10.37 -30.57 25.43
C ASN A 281 -10.82 -29.67 24.29
N ILE A 282 -9.87 -29.18 23.51
CA ILE A 282 -10.05 -28.19 22.43
C ILE A 282 -9.75 -28.88 21.09
N ASP A 283 -10.70 -28.92 20.18
CA ASP A 283 -10.52 -29.33 18.79
C ASP A 283 -9.97 -28.19 17.89
N VAL A 284 -9.67 -28.48 16.63
CA VAL A 284 -9.07 -27.50 15.71
C VAL A 284 -10.00 -26.31 15.42
N VAL A 285 -11.31 -26.52 15.28
CA VAL A 285 -12.29 -25.47 15.01
C VAL A 285 -12.37 -24.51 16.19
N THR A 286 -12.50 -25.06 17.38
CA THR A 286 -12.50 -24.30 18.64
C THR A 286 -11.16 -23.59 18.88
N ALA A 287 -10.05 -24.23 18.53
CA ALA A 287 -8.71 -23.66 18.65
C ALA A 287 -8.52 -22.43 17.73
N ILE A 288 -9.03 -22.45 16.51
CA ILE A 288 -9.02 -21.31 15.60
C ILE A 288 -9.93 -20.19 16.12
N LYS A 289 -11.18 -20.52 16.47
CA LYS A 289 -12.18 -19.60 17.02
C LYS A 289 -11.62 -18.79 18.19
N TRP A 290 -11.14 -19.47 19.21
CA TRP A 290 -10.66 -18.85 20.45
C TRP A 290 -9.17 -18.49 20.41
N SER A 291 -8.49 -18.77 19.28
CA SER A 291 -7.04 -18.54 19.14
C SER A 291 -6.21 -19.25 20.23
N CYS A 292 -6.55 -20.52 20.56
CA CYS A 292 -5.92 -21.28 21.61
C CYS A 292 -4.42 -21.51 21.34
N ASN A 293 -3.54 -20.88 22.13
CA ASN A 293 -2.10 -21.09 21.99
C ASN A 293 -1.68 -22.51 22.33
N ILE A 294 -2.27 -23.13 23.37
CA ILE A 294 -1.87 -24.46 23.83
C ILE A 294 -2.08 -25.51 22.73
N PHE A 295 -3.20 -25.44 22.01
CA PHE A 295 -3.46 -26.31 20.87
C PHE A 295 -2.35 -26.17 19.82
N PHE A 296 -2.04 -24.94 19.41
CA PHE A 296 -1.03 -24.69 18.37
C PHE A 296 0.40 -24.91 18.85
N TYR A 297 0.70 -24.77 20.14
CA TYR A 297 1.98 -25.19 20.71
C TYR A 297 2.20 -26.68 20.59
N ASP A 298 1.19 -27.50 20.94
CA ASP A 298 1.31 -28.96 20.85
C ASP A 298 1.40 -29.44 19.41
N VAL A 299 0.54 -28.93 18.56
CA VAL A 299 0.52 -29.28 17.13
C VAL A 299 1.81 -28.82 16.45
N GLY A 300 2.28 -27.59 16.68
CA GLY A 300 3.51 -27.06 16.10
C GLY A 300 4.76 -27.82 16.54
N ARG A 301 4.84 -28.19 17.82
CA ARG A 301 5.93 -29.06 18.32
C ARG A 301 5.95 -30.42 17.63
N ARG A 302 4.79 -30.99 17.37
CA ARG A 302 4.67 -32.32 16.75
C ARG A 302 4.96 -32.29 15.25
N LEU A 303 4.54 -31.22 14.55
CA LEU A 303 4.81 -30.99 13.12
C LEU A 303 6.27 -30.57 12.87
N THR A 304 6.81 -29.70 13.72
CA THR A 304 8.01 -28.90 13.51
C THR A 304 7.87 -27.84 12.39
N SER A 305 8.74 -26.82 12.38
CA SER A 305 8.71 -25.74 11.40
C SER A 305 8.87 -26.24 9.96
N ASP A 306 9.71 -27.25 9.72
CA ASP A 306 9.92 -27.78 8.36
C ASP A 306 8.61 -28.19 7.67
N VAL A 307 7.65 -28.73 8.42
CA VAL A 307 6.38 -29.18 7.84
C VAL A 307 5.42 -28.00 7.66
N TYR A 308 5.10 -27.27 8.73
CA TYR A 308 4.09 -26.22 8.60
C TYR A 308 4.56 -25.03 7.76
N ASP A 309 5.86 -24.77 7.66
CA ASP A 309 6.41 -23.73 6.79
C ASP A 309 6.27 -24.11 5.30
N ALA A 310 6.43 -25.39 4.95
CA ALA A 310 6.17 -25.86 3.59
C ALA A 310 4.73 -25.58 3.16
N TYR A 311 3.76 -25.75 4.07
CA TYR A 311 2.36 -25.36 3.81
C TYR A 311 2.17 -23.85 3.79
N ALA A 312 2.81 -23.11 4.70
CA ALA A 312 2.75 -21.64 4.73
C ALA A 312 3.28 -21.03 3.44
N TYR A 313 4.36 -21.57 2.86
CA TYR A 313 4.86 -21.19 1.54
C TYR A 313 3.80 -21.40 0.45
N LYS A 314 3.24 -22.59 0.34
CA LYS A 314 2.19 -22.89 -0.65
C LYS A 314 0.97 -21.96 -0.48
N LEU A 315 0.66 -21.58 0.75
CA LEU A 315 -0.40 -20.62 1.05
C LEU A 315 -0.03 -19.16 0.73
N GLY A 316 1.21 -18.87 0.33
CA GLY A 316 1.66 -17.52 -0.09
C GLY A 316 2.41 -16.72 0.96
N LEU A 317 2.78 -17.31 2.10
CA LEU A 317 3.56 -16.63 3.15
C LEU A 317 5.06 -16.85 2.95
N GLY A 318 5.89 -15.84 3.20
CA GLY A 318 7.35 -15.95 3.13
C GLY A 318 7.92 -16.05 1.71
N GLN A 319 7.13 -15.73 0.69
CA GLN A 319 7.53 -15.73 -0.72
C GLN A 319 6.86 -14.59 -1.49
N ARG A 320 7.32 -14.35 -2.73
CA ARG A 320 6.69 -13.36 -3.59
C ARG A 320 5.28 -13.78 -3.98
N THR A 321 4.38 -12.81 -4.04
CA THR A 321 2.99 -13.02 -4.45
C THR A 321 2.82 -12.98 -5.95
N GLY A 322 3.77 -12.35 -6.65
CA GLY A 322 3.85 -12.28 -8.10
C GLY A 322 3.38 -10.96 -8.69
N VAL A 323 3.12 -9.95 -7.85
CA VAL A 323 2.80 -8.60 -8.35
C VAL A 323 3.93 -8.03 -9.20
N GLU A 324 3.58 -7.19 -10.15
CA GLU A 324 4.49 -6.64 -11.16
C GLU A 324 5.55 -5.72 -10.56
N VAL A 325 5.25 -5.09 -9.43
CA VAL A 325 6.14 -4.14 -8.78
C VAL A 325 6.96 -4.78 -7.65
N SER A 326 7.95 -4.06 -7.16
CA SER A 326 8.81 -4.55 -6.07
C SER A 326 8.03 -4.84 -4.80
N GLU A 327 8.15 -6.06 -4.29
CA GLU A 327 7.58 -6.53 -3.03
C GLU A 327 8.64 -7.18 -2.14
N ALA A 328 8.41 -7.16 -0.81
CA ALA A 328 9.27 -7.84 0.14
C ALA A 328 9.05 -9.35 0.11
N LEU A 329 10.15 -10.11 0.20
CA LEU A 329 10.09 -11.58 0.17
C LEU A 329 9.42 -12.18 1.42
N GLY A 330 9.48 -11.47 2.58
CA GLY A 330 9.11 -12.07 3.85
C GLY A 330 10.12 -13.11 4.31
N ARG A 331 9.81 -13.76 5.43
CA ARG A 331 10.64 -14.83 6.00
C ARG A 331 9.81 -15.70 6.91
N LEU A 332 10.04 -17.01 6.87
CA LEU A 332 9.53 -17.96 7.86
C LEU A 332 10.65 -18.38 8.81
N THR A 333 10.28 -18.88 9.98
CA THR A 333 11.22 -19.40 10.99
C THR A 333 11.70 -20.78 10.56
N THR A 334 13.00 -20.98 10.44
CA THR A 334 13.57 -22.26 9.96
C THR A 334 14.55 -22.85 10.97
N LYS A 335 14.83 -24.15 10.86
CA LYS A 335 15.87 -24.83 11.65
C LYS A 335 17.29 -24.32 11.36
N SER A 336 17.50 -23.65 10.23
CA SER A 336 18.77 -23.03 9.87
C SER A 336 18.99 -21.65 10.52
N ASP A 337 17.99 -21.13 11.23
CA ASP A 337 18.12 -19.89 11.95
C ASP A 337 19.16 -20.02 13.07
N SER A 338 20.06 -19.04 13.21
CA SER A 338 21.17 -19.08 14.17
C SER A 338 20.72 -19.15 15.63
N ASN A 339 19.49 -18.72 15.93
CA ASN A 339 18.87 -18.78 17.25
C ASN A 339 17.88 -19.96 17.40
N TYR A 340 17.95 -20.93 16.48
CA TYR A 340 17.02 -22.06 16.51
C TYR A 340 17.18 -22.92 17.77
N MET A 341 16.07 -23.25 18.37
CA MET A 341 15.89 -24.23 19.45
C MET A 341 14.49 -24.82 19.36
N ALA A 342 14.25 -26.00 19.91
CA ALA A 342 12.96 -26.70 19.79
C ALA A 342 11.75 -25.89 20.32
N SER A 343 11.95 -24.94 21.23
CA SER A 343 10.91 -24.02 21.68
C SER A 343 10.58 -22.94 20.64
N LEU A 344 11.43 -22.72 19.62
CA LEU A 344 11.15 -21.79 18.54
C LEU A 344 10.07 -22.35 17.60
N ASP A 345 10.01 -23.66 17.33
CA ASP A 345 8.92 -24.30 16.61
C ASP A 345 7.55 -24.02 17.24
N VAL A 346 7.52 -24.03 18.57
CA VAL A 346 6.30 -23.74 19.33
C VAL A 346 5.87 -22.28 19.20
N GLN A 347 6.83 -21.35 19.24
CA GLN A 347 6.55 -19.92 19.05
C GLN A 347 6.16 -19.61 17.59
N ALA A 348 6.87 -20.19 16.64
CA ALA A 348 6.60 -19.99 15.21
C ALA A 348 5.22 -20.53 14.81
N ALA A 349 4.76 -21.62 15.41
CA ALA A 349 3.41 -22.16 15.17
C ALA A 349 2.27 -21.22 15.57
N ILE A 350 2.53 -20.20 16.37
CA ILE A 350 1.58 -19.12 16.68
C ILE A 350 1.92 -17.81 15.96
N GLY A 351 2.81 -17.88 14.95
CA GLY A 351 3.25 -16.76 14.15
C GLY A 351 4.17 -15.76 14.87
N GLN A 352 4.90 -16.24 15.88
CA GLN A 352 5.96 -15.51 16.56
C GLN A 352 7.34 -16.00 16.07
N GLY A 353 8.41 -15.71 16.79
CA GLY A 353 9.76 -16.11 16.39
C GLY A 353 10.33 -15.20 15.29
N ASN A 354 10.97 -15.79 14.29
CA ASN A 354 11.63 -15.06 13.21
C ASN A 354 10.73 -14.82 11.97
N THR A 355 9.47 -15.27 12.03
CA THR A 355 8.52 -15.15 10.92
C THR A 355 8.04 -13.71 10.76
N VAL A 356 8.23 -13.17 9.55
CA VAL A 356 7.74 -11.85 9.14
C VAL A 356 7.16 -11.92 7.72
N VAL A 357 6.00 -11.29 7.53
CA VAL A 357 5.25 -11.29 6.27
C VAL A 357 4.69 -9.91 5.96
N SER A 358 4.40 -9.64 4.70
CA SER A 358 3.80 -8.38 4.28
C SER A 358 2.25 -8.45 4.25
N PRO A 359 1.55 -7.30 4.28
CA PRO A 359 0.09 -7.26 4.14
C PRO A 359 -0.43 -7.91 2.86
N ILE A 360 0.29 -7.77 1.73
CA ILE A 360 -0.11 -8.46 0.50
C ILE A 360 0.03 -9.98 0.61
N GLN A 361 1.05 -10.48 1.30
CA GLN A 361 1.17 -11.90 1.60
C GLN A 361 0.03 -12.38 2.52
N LEU A 362 -0.38 -11.59 3.50
CA LEU A 362 -1.53 -11.91 4.35
C LEU A 362 -2.83 -11.98 3.55
N ALA A 363 -3.04 -11.06 2.61
CA ALA A 363 -4.21 -11.07 1.73
C ALA A 363 -4.20 -12.27 0.78
N THR A 364 -3.04 -12.58 0.16
CA THR A 364 -2.85 -13.77 -0.71
C THR A 364 -3.12 -15.06 0.06
N TYR A 365 -2.60 -15.15 1.27
CA TYR A 365 -2.84 -16.26 2.18
C TYR A 365 -4.33 -16.41 2.53
N ALA A 366 -5.01 -15.31 2.86
CA ALA A 366 -6.45 -15.33 3.13
C ALA A 366 -7.25 -15.77 1.90
N ALA A 367 -6.88 -15.30 0.69
CA ALA A 367 -7.49 -15.70 -0.58
C ALA A 367 -7.29 -17.21 -0.84
N THR A 368 -6.09 -17.73 -0.58
CA THR A 368 -5.78 -19.16 -0.77
C THR A 368 -6.60 -20.05 0.18
N LEU A 369 -6.77 -19.63 1.45
CA LEU A 369 -7.64 -20.33 2.41
C LEU A 369 -9.11 -20.29 1.97
N ALA A 370 -9.58 -19.13 1.50
CA ALA A 370 -10.93 -18.93 0.99
C ALA A 370 -11.20 -19.81 -0.24
N ASN A 371 -10.19 -20.00 -1.08
CA ASN A 371 -10.24 -20.72 -2.34
C ASN A 371 -9.81 -22.20 -2.22
N ASN A 372 -9.99 -22.77 -1.03
CA ASN A 372 -9.73 -24.19 -0.73
C ASN A 372 -8.32 -24.66 -1.14
N GLY A 373 -7.32 -23.82 -0.95
CA GLY A 373 -5.92 -24.17 -1.19
C GLY A 373 -5.37 -23.80 -2.57
N THR A 374 -6.18 -23.25 -3.47
CA THR A 374 -5.70 -22.74 -4.75
C THR A 374 -5.17 -21.33 -4.59
N ARG A 375 -3.89 -21.12 -4.87
CA ARG A 375 -3.22 -19.82 -4.84
C ARG A 375 -3.04 -19.27 -6.24
N TYR A 376 -3.61 -18.09 -6.49
CA TYR A 376 -3.40 -17.33 -7.72
C TYR A 376 -2.24 -16.35 -7.57
N ARG A 377 -1.59 -16.03 -8.71
CA ARG A 377 -0.68 -14.90 -8.82
C ARG A 377 -1.44 -13.61 -8.57
N THR A 378 -0.91 -12.76 -7.66
CA THR A 378 -1.48 -11.44 -7.46
C THR A 378 -1.00 -10.48 -8.56
N HIS A 379 -1.87 -9.55 -8.99
CA HIS A 379 -1.56 -8.61 -10.05
C HIS A 379 -2.36 -7.30 -9.91
N PHE A 380 -1.74 -6.20 -10.36
CA PHE A 380 -2.35 -4.87 -10.43
C PHE A 380 -2.86 -4.54 -11.83
N VAL A 381 -2.29 -5.14 -12.87
CA VAL A 381 -2.64 -4.83 -14.26
C VAL A 381 -3.70 -5.78 -14.75
N LYS A 382 -4.82 -5.21 -15.21
CA LYS A 382 -5.93 -5.93 -15.81
C LYS A 382 -5.71 -6.17 -17.30
N ALA A 383 -5.31 -5.12 -18.02
CA ALA A 383 -5.14 -5.18 -19.48
C ALA A 383 -4.20 -4.07 -19.96
N ILE A 384 -3.68 -4.27 -21.17
CA ILE A 384 -3.01 -3.25 -21.98
C ILE A 384 -3.92 -2.94 -23.18
N LEU A 385 -4.22 -1.66 -23.38
CA LEU A 385 -5.13 -1.19 -24.41
C LEU A 385 -4.39 -0.29 -25.41
N ASP A 386 -4.78 -0.35 -26.67
CA ASP A 386 -4.45 0.71 -27.62
C ASP A 386 -5.10 2.02 -27.19
N THR A 387 -4.31 3.07 -27.03
CA THR A 387 -4.80 4.35 -26.51
C THR A 387 -5.76 5.07 -27.47
N ASN A 388 -5.62 4.87 -28.78
CA ASN A 388 -6.45 5.55 -29.78
C ASN A 388 -7.79 4.83 -30.00
N THR A 389 -7.77 3.50 -30.00
CA THR A 389 -8.95 2.69 -30.35
C THR A 389 -9.67 2.11 -29.14
N GLY A 390 -8.97 1.98 -28.00
CA GLY A 390 -9.47 1.28 -26.83
C GLY A 390 -9.47 -0.24 -26.97
N GLU A 391 -8.90 -0.78 -28.07
CA GLU A 391 -8.79 -2.22 -28.28
C GLU A 391 -7.89 -2.88 -27.25
N VAL A 392 -8.30 -4.04 -26.73
CA VAL A 392 -7.50 -4.82 -25.79
C VAL A 392 -6.38 -5.53 -26.53
N LEU A 393 -5.14 -5.11 -26.29
CA LEU A 393 -3.93 -5.72 -26.86
C LEU A 393 -3.48 -6.94 -26.06
N SER A 394 -3.62 -6.88 -24.74
CA SER A 394 -3.27 -7.96 -23.83
C SER A 394 -4.15 -7.90 -22.58
N GLU A 395 -4.57 -9.05 -22.06
CA GLU A 395 -5.36 -9.19 -20.84
C GLU A 395 -4.67 -10.13 -19.86
N THR A 396 -4.58 -9.74 -18.58
CA THR A 396 -4.07 -10.61 -17.52
C THR A 396 -5.09 -11.69 -17.21
N LYS A 397 -4.68 -12.94 -17.30
CA LYS A 397 -5.52 -14.09 -16.98
C LYS A 397 -5.13 -14.67 -15.62
N PRO A 398 -6.08 -15.27 -14.87
CA PRO A 398 -5.77 -15.96 -13.63
C PRO A 398 -4.67 -17.01 -13.85
N GLU A 399 -3.61 -16.91 -13.07
CA GLU A 399 -2.47 -17.84 -13.09
C GLU A 399 -2.38 -18.57 -11.75
N VAL A 400 -2.51 -19.90 -11.76
CA VAL A 400 -2.37 -20.72 -10.56
C VAL A 400 -0.89 -20.89 -10.24
N MET A 401 -0.47 -20.45 -9.06
CA MET A 401 0.91 -20.53 -8.58
C MET A 401 1.17 -21.79 -7.76
N ASP A 402 0.23 -22.17 -6.91
CA ASP A 402 0.30 -23.36 -6.06
C ASP A 402 -1.10 -23.92 -5.78
N VAL A 403 -1.14 -25.22 -5.48
CA VAL A 403 -2.35 -25.90 -5.02
C VAL A 403 -2.01 -26.78 -3.81
N ILE A 404 -2.82 -26.67 -2.77
CA ILE A 404 -2.92 -27.65 -1.70
C ILE A 404 -4.27 -28.33 -1.88
N GLU A 405 -4.30 -29.54 -2.37
CA GLU A 405 -5.57 -30.25 -2.65
C GLU A 405 -6.41 -30.46 -1.38
N GLY A 406 -5.73 -30.61 -0.23
CA GLY A 406 -6.36 -30.85 1.07
C GLY A 406 -6.93 -32.27 1.18
N THR A 407 -6.49 -33.00 2.18
CA THR A 407 -7.05 -34.31 2.47
C THR A 407 -8.34 -34.19 3.27
N GLY A 408 -9.37 -34.95 2.89
CA GLY A 408 -10.65 -34.97 3.60
C GLY A 408 -11.31 -33.61 3.70
N ASN A 409 -11.57 -33.14 4.93
CA ASN A 409 -12.24 -31.88 5.24
C ASN A 409 -11.29 -30.78 5.77
N THR A 410 -10.01 -30.81 5.36
CA THR A 410 -8.96 -29.89 5.85
C THR A 410 -9.39 -28.41 5.76
N PHE A 411 -9.70 -27.93 4.56
CA PHE A 411 -10.09 -26.53 4.37
C PHE A 411 -11.46 -26.20 4.98
N GLU A 412 -12.39 -27.15 4.97
CA GLU A 412 -13.72 -26.96 5.58
C GLU A 412 -13.60 -26.69 7.08
N LEU A 413 -12.83 -27.48 7.82
CA LEU A 413 -12.62 -27.30 9.26
C LEU A 413 -11.92 -25.97 9.59
N VAL A 414 -10.91 -25.60 8.81
CA VAL A 414 -10.22 -24.33 8.99
C VAL A 414 -11.15 -23.14 8.74
N ARG A 415 -11.90 -23.18 7.64
CA ARG A 415 -12.90 -22.16 7.30
C ARG A 415 -14.01 -22.07 8.34
N GLN A 416 -14.50 -23.22 8.83
CA GLN A 416 -15.49 -23.28 9.90
C GLN A 416 -14.97 -22.60 11.19
N GLY A 417 -13.71 -22.84 11.55
CA GLY A 417 -13.05 -22.15 12.66
C GLY A 417 -12.98 -20.65 12.47
N MET A 418 -12.52 -20.21 11.27
CA MET A 418 -12.40 -18.79 10.92
C MET A 418 -13.77 -18.08 10.88
N LYS A 419 -14.83 -18.73 10.38
CA LYS A 419 -16.20 -18.21 10.35
C LYS A 419 -16.77 -17.96 11.75
N GLN A 420 -16.28 -18.66 12.77
CA GLN A 420 -16.69 -18.47 14.15
C GLN A 420 -15.93 -17.37 14.90
N VAL A 421 -14.79 -16.87 14.39
CA VAL A 421 -13.98 -15.84 15.05
C VAL A 421 -14.73 -14.53 15.26
N PRO A 422 -15.52 -14.00 14.30
CA PRO A 422 -16.26 -12.74 14.49
C PRO A 422 -17.11 -12.72 15.77
N SER A 423 -17.72 -13.84 16.16
CA SER A 423 -18.52 -13.94 17.39
C SER A 423 -17.71 -13.73 18.68
N THR A 424 -16.37 -13.71 18.59
CA THR A 424 -15.46 -13.45 19.72
C THR A 424 -14.93 -12.02 19.75
N ILE A 425 -15.33 -11.18 18.80
CA ILE A 425 -14.90 -9.80 18.62
C ILE A 425 -16.10 -8.90 18.93
N SER A 426 -15.90 -7.87 19.72
CA SER A 426 -16.89 -6.80 19.91
C SER A 426 -16.87 -5.83 18.73
N GLY A 427 -18.01 -5.21 18.43
CA GLY A 427 -18.14 -4.25 17.33
C GLY A 427 -19.04 -4.76 16.20
N LYS A 428 -19.05 -4.04 15.09
CA LYS A 428 -19.94 -4.28 13.94
C LYS A 428 -19.75 -5.68 13.32
N ILE A 429 -18.51 -6.20 13.34
CA ILE A 429 -18.16 -7.48 12.68
C ILE A 429 -18.94 -8.66 13.25
N SER A 430 -19.28 -8.65 14.55
CA SER A 430 -19.99 -9.75 15.21
C SER A 430 -21.46 -9.89 14.78
N SER A 431 -22.06 -8.83 14.28
CA SER A 431 -23.47 -8.75 13.87
C SER A 431 -23.64 -8.39 12.38
N TYR A 432 -22.57 -8.41 11.61
CA TYR A 432 -22.64 -8.08 10.19
C TYR A 432 -23.49 -9.11 9.43
N PRO A 433 -24.45 -8.68 8.60
CA PRO A 433 -25.43 -9.59 7.98
C PRO A 433 -24.82 -10.58 7.00
N VAL A 434 -23.70 -10.22 6.35
CA VAL A 434 -22.96 -11.12 5.48
C VAL A 434 -21.90 -11.84 6.30
N PRO A 435 -21.93 -13.19 6.38
CA PRO A 435 -20.95 -13.92 7.17
C PRO A 435 -19.50 -13.62 6.75
N ILE A 436 -18.67 -13.24 7.71
CA ILE A 436 -17.24 -12.99 7.54
C ILE A 436 -16.48 -14.14 8.18
N ALA A 437 -15.44 -14.62 7.49
CA ALA A 437 -14.45 -15.50 8.08
C ALA A 437 -13.16 -14.70 8.31
N CYS A 438 -12.60 -14.75 9.52
CA CYS A 438 -11.39 -14.00 9.84
C CYS A 438 -10.48 -14.70 10.85
N LYS A 439 -9.28 -14.17 11.02
CA LYS A 439 -8.37 -14.51 12.12
C LYS A 439 -7.62 -13.28 12.58
N THR A 440 -7.73 -12.97 13.86
CA THR A 440 -7.01 -11.87 14.51
C THR A 440 -5.58 -12.26 14.86
N GLY A 441 -4.64 -11.32 14.73
CA GLY A 441 -3.27 -11.40 15.21
C GLY A 441 -2.95 -10.24 16.15
N THR A 442 -2.14 -10.52 17.16
CA THR A 442 -1.70 -9.52 18.13
C THR A 442 -0.23 -9.81 18.46
N PRO A 443 0.68 -9.65 17.48
CA PRO A 443 2.09 -9.91 17.70
C PRO A 443 2.71 -8.85 18.61
N GLN A 444 3.64 -9.30 19.43
CA GLN A 444 4.48 -8.42 20.25
C GLN A 444 5.57 -7.80 19.37
N ARG A 445 5.85 -6.54 19.60
CA ARG A 445 7.03 -5.84 19.06
C ARG A 445 8.24 -6.04 19.97
N SER A 446 9.42 -5.75 19.47
CA SER A 446 10.65 -5.76 20.27
C SER A 446 10.64 -4.65 21.32
N GLU A 447 10.04 -3.51 20.99
CA GLU A 447 9.97 -2.33 21.86
C GLU A 447 9.01 -2.56 23.02
N THR A 448 9.42 -2.09 24.19
CA THR A 448 8.64 -2.19 25.44
C THR A 448 8.28 -0.81 25.96
N TYR A 449 7.10 -0.67 26.57
CA TYR A 449 6.68 0.56 27.26
C TYR A 449 6.77 0.45 28.79
N ALA A 450 7.00 -0.76 29.32
CA ALA A 450 7.29 -1.04 30.71
C ALA A 450 7.99 -2.41 30.81
N PRO A 451 8.65 -2.75 31.93
CA PRO A 451 9.27 -4.05 32.10
C PRO A 451 8.33 -5.21 31.81
N GLY A 452 8.68 -6.02 30.79
CA GLY A 452 7.88 -7.17 30.32
C GLY A 452 6.58 -6.81 29.59
N LYS A 453 6.35 -5.53 29.25
CA LYS A 453 5.17 -5.07 28.52
C LYS A 453 5.58 -4.55 27.14
N HIS A 454 5.33 -5.33 26.11
CA HIS A 454 5.63 -5.01 24.72
C HIS A 454 4.51 -4.20 24.07
N TYR A 455 4.88 -3.32 23.13
CA TYR A 455 3.92 -2.79 22.19
C TYR A 455 3.41 -3.90 21.28
N LEU A 456 2.21 -3.72 20.73
CA LEU A 456 1.51 -4.72 19.94
C LEU A 456 1.10 -4.12 18.60
N ASN A 457 1.20 -4.90 17.52
CA ASN A 457 0.57 -4.57 16.25
C ASN A 457 -0.83 -5.22 16.19
N ALA A 458 -1.79 -4.52 15.58
CA ALA A 458 -3.09 -5.10 15.28
C ALA A 458 -3.06 -5.70 13.87
N MET A 459 -3.27 -7.02 13.79
CA MET A 459 -3.24 -7.78 12.54
C MET A 459 -4.56 -8.49 12.33
N MET A 460 -5.00 -8.62 11.08
CA MET A 460 -6.13 -9.47 10.71
C MET A 460 -5.97 -10.00 9.29
N VAL A 461 -6.40 -11.24 9.10
CA VAL A 461 -6.74 -11.80 7.79
C VAL A 461 -8.22 -12.11 7.79
N ALA A 462 -8.90 -11.77 6.69
CA ALA A 462 -10.32 -12.02 6.55
C ALA A 462 -10.67 -12.34 5.10
N TYR A 463 -11.81 -12.98 4.89
CA TYR A 463 -12.45 -13.10 3.58
C TYR A 463 -13.96 -13.10 3.72
N LEU A 464 -14.64 -12.65 2.69
CA LEU A 464 -16.10 -12.57 2.69
C LEU A 464 -16.68 -12.62 1.26
N PRO A 465 -17.97 -13.05 1.12
CA PRO A 465 -18.75 -13.78 2.11
C PRO A 465 -18.07 -15.09 2.55
N ALA A 466 -18.27 -15.56 3.77
CA ALA A 466 -17.57 -16.75 4.27
C ALA A 466 -17.93 -18.04 3.52
N ASP A 467 -19.15 -18.10 2.96
CA ASP A 467 -19.69 -19.31 2.29
C ASP A 467 -19.43 -19.27 0.75
N ASP A 468 -19.40 -18.10 0.14
CA ASP A 468 -19.02 -17.88 -1.27
C ASP A 468 -18.00 -16.73 -1.35
N PRO A 469 -16.72 -16.96 -1.04
CA PRO A 469 -15.71 -15.92 -0.95
C PRO A 469 -15.53 -15.16 -2.26
N GLN A 470 -15.58 -13.84 -2.15
CA GLN A 470 -15.33 -12.92 -3.26
C GLN A 470 -14.09 -12.09 -3.03
N ILE A 471 -13.91 -11.56 -1.82
CA ILE A 471 -12.71 -10.78 -1.48
C ILE A 471 -11.98 -11.36 -0.27
N ALA A 472 -10.66 -11.17 -0.27
CA ALA A 472 -9.77 -11.49 0.83
C ALA A 472 -8.98 -10.27 1.26
N ILE A 473 -8.76 -10.11 2.57
CA ILE A 473 -8.22 -8.90 3.18
C ILE A 473 -7.04 -9.26 4.09
N GLY A 474 -5.93 -8.54 3.92
CA GLY A 474 -4.79 -8.56 4.83
C GLY A 474 -4.58 -7.19 5.48
N ILE A 475 -4.54 -7.13 6.81
CA ILE A 475 -4.45 -5.89 7.59
C ILE A 475 -3.25 -5.95 8.53
N SER A 476 -2.51 -4.85 8.58
CA SER A 476 -1.48 -4.59 9.60
C SER A 476 -1.54 -3.13 10.06
N ILE A 477 -1.71 -2.89 11.36
CA ILE A 477 -1.64 -1.56 11.97
C ILE A 477 -0.55 -1.57 13.03
N GLU A 478 0.46 -0.73 12.83
CA GLU A 478 1.59 -0.55 13.72
C GLU A 478 1.12 0.10 15.03
N TYR A 479 1.54 -0.47 16.15
CA TYR A 479 1.12 -0.04 17.51
C TYR A 479 -0.41 -0.03 17.72
N GLY A 480 -1.16 -0.73 16.84
CA GLY A 480 -2.62 -0.79 16.90
C GLY A 480 -3.19 -1.59 18.07
N GLY A 481 -2.32 -2.30 18.82
CA GLY A 481 -2.71 -3.11 19.97
C GLY A 481 -3.32 -4.44 19.57
N TYR A 482 -4.53 -4.74 20.04
CA TYR A 482 -5.17 -6.02 19.77
C TYR A 482 -5.77 -6.08 18.35
N GLY A 483 -5.52 -7.18 17.63
CA GLY A 483 -6.06 -7.38 16.27
C GLY A 483 -7.59 -7.31 16.19
N ALA A 484 -8.30 -7.59 17.27
CA ALA A 484 -9.76 -7.41 17.31
C ALA A 484 -10.24 -5.97 17.03
N ARG A 485 -9.37 -4.96 17.20
CA ARG A 485 -9.67 -3.55 16.93
C ARG A 485 -9.81 -3.22 15.45
N THR A 486 -9.41 -4.13 14.56
CA THR A 486 -9.58 -3.98 13.11
C THR A 486 -10.89 -4.61 12.60
N GLY A 487 -11.75 -5.10 13.48
CA GLY A 487 -13.01 -5.75 13.10
C GLY A 487 -13.96 -4.83 12.36
N ASP A 488 -14.12 -3.60 12.84
CA ASP A 488 -15.00 -2.61 12.20
C ASP A 488 -14.42 -2.13 10.85
N LEU A 489 -13.11 -2.05 10.70
CA LEU A 489 -12.42 -1.78 9.43
C LEU A 489 -12.80 -2.83 8.36
N VAL A 490 -12.84 -4.11 8.72
CA VAL A 490 -13.27 -5.17 7.77
C VAL A 490 -14.72 -4.96 7.34
N VAL A 491 -15.60 -4.52 8.24
CA VAL A 491 -17.01 -4.22 7.91
C VAL A 491 -17.11 -3.01 6.98
N ASP A 492 -16.34 -1.95 7.23
CA ASP A 492 -16.37 -0.75 6.40
C ASP A 492 -15.85 -1.06 4.98
N ILE A 493 -14.82 -1.90 4.84
CA ILE A 493 -14.34 -2.42 3.54
C ILE A 493 -15.43 -3.27 2.86
N ALA A 494 -16.13 -4.14 3.62
CA ALA A 494 -17.21 -4.96 3.09
C ALA A 494 -18.36 -4.11 2.54
N ASN A 495 -18.77 -3.07 3.27
CA ASN A 495 -19.78 -2.13 2.83
C ASN A 495 -19.37 -1.43 1.52
N ALA A 496 -18.13 -0.94 1.44
CA ALA A 496 -17.61 -0.31 0.24
C ALA A 496 -17.57 -1.29 -0.95
N TYR A 497 -17.18 -2.55 -0.72
CA TYR A 497 -17.17 -3.58 -1.76
C TYR A 497 -18.57 -3.87 -2.31
N PHE A 498 -19.56 -4.03 -1.45
CA PHE A 498 -20.94 -4.28 -1.91
C PHE A 498 -21.52 -3.04 -2.59
N ALA A 499 -21.22 -1.84 -2.11
CA ALA A 499 -21.61 -0.59 -2.77
C ALA A 499 -20.93 -0.41 -4.15
N LEU A 500 -19.69 -0.92 -4.34
CA LEU A 500 -19.06 -1.00 -5.66
C LEU A 500 -19.84 -1.96 -6.58
N LYS A 501 -20.25 -3.12 -6.05
CA LYS A 501 -20.95 -4.15 -6.83
C LYS A 501 -22.35 -3.73 -7.27
N ASP A 502 -23.09 -2.98 -6.48
CA ASP A 502 -24.42 -2.50 -6.81
C ASP A 502 -24.43 -1.13 -7.50
N GLY A 503 -23.24 -0.51 -7.70
CA GLY A 503 -23.06 0.76 -8.37
C GLY A 503 -23.34 2.01 -7.51
N SER A 504 -23.69 1.85 -6.23
CA SER A 504 -24.00 2.98 -5.34
C SER A 504 -22.74 3.71 -4.84
N LEU A 505 -21.58 3.07 -4.86
CA LEU A 505 -20.32 3.68 -4.41
C LEU A 505 -19.92 4.91 -5.22
N ALA A 506 -20.12 4.87 -6.53
CA ALA A 506 -19.82 6.00 -7.40
C ALA A 506 -20.70 7.22 -7.09
N GLN A 507 -21.98 6.98 -6.80
CA GLN A 507 -22.91 8.05 -6.41
C GLN A 507 -22.56 8.64 -5.02
N GLN A 508 -22.14 7.81 -4.08
CA GLN A 508 -21.66 8.25 -2.77
C GLN A 508 -20.42 9.13 -2.91
N ALA A 509 -19.43 8.73 -3.73
CA ALA A 509 -18.21 9.48 -3.96
C ALA A 509 -18.47 10.83 -4.66
N GLU A 510 -19.47 10.91 -5.55
CA GLU A 510 -19.87 12.15 -6.20
C GLU A 510 -20.53 13.11 -5.21
N ALA A 511 -21.45 12.62 -4.38
CA ALA A 511 -22.09 13.39 -3.34
C ALA A 511 -21.12 13.91 -2.27
N GLU A 512 -20.11 13.13 -1.90
CA GLU A 512 -19.05 13.57 -0.99
C GLU A 512 -18.22 14.72 -1.60
N LYS A 513 -17.83 14.63 -2.88
CA LYS A 513 -17.12 15.70 -3.60
C LYS A 513 -17.92 16.99 -3.68
N GLU A 514 -19.22 16.90 -3.98
CA GLU A 514 -20.10 18.06 -4.02
C GLU A 514 -20.22 18.72 -2.62
N ALA A 515 -20.30 17.91 -1.57
CA ALA A 515 -20.36 18.40 -0.20
C ALA A 515 -19.04 19.10 0.24
N GLU A 516 -17.89 18.54 -0.14
CA GLU A 516 -16.57 19.14 0.12
C GLU A 516 -16.39 20.47 -0.63
N GLN A 517 -16.80 20.54 -1.90
CA GLN A 517 -16.76 21.77 -2.69
C GLN A 517 -17.65 22.86 -2.09
N ALA A 518 -18.87 22.50 -1.68
CA ALA A 518 -19.78 23.45 -1.03
C ALA A 518 -19.20 23.99 0.30
N GLN A 519 -18.53 23.17 1.09
CA GLN A 519 -17.86 23.60 2.32
C GLN A 519 -16.66 24.53 2.05
N GLN A 520 -15.89 24.28 0.99
CA GLN A 520 -14.77 25.14 0.60
C GLN A 520 -15.25 26.49 0.08
N GLU A 521 -16.33 26.53 -0.67
CA GLU A 521 -16.95 27.77 -1.16
C GLU A 521 -17.51 28.61 0.00
N ASP A 522 -18.14 28.00 0.99
CA ASP A 522 -18.64 28.67 2.19
C ASP A 522 -17.51 29.25 3.04
N GLN A 523 -16.41 28.53 3.20
CA GLN A 523 -15.20 29.01 3.88
C GLN A 523 -14.51 30.14 3.11
N ALA A 524 -14.47 30.10 1.79
CA ALA A 524 -13.91 31.16 0.96
C ALA A 524 -14.74 32.45 1.04
N GLN A 525 -16.07 32.35 1.08
CA GLN A 525 -16.97 33.49 1.24
C GLN A 525 -16.88 34.15 2.63
N THR A 526 -16.58 33.37 3.67
CA THR A 526 -16.41 33.89 5.05
C THR A 526 -15.06 34.58 5.27
N THR A 527 -14.08 34.37 4.37
CA THR A 527 -12.74 34.98 4.44
C THR A 527 -12.57 36.22 3.56
N ASP A 528 -13.62 36.71 2.87
CA ASP A 528 -13.53 37.96 2.07
C ASP A 528 -13.42 39.20 2.98
N PRO A 529 -12.30 39.98 2.94
CA PRO A 529 -12.08 41.12 3.80
C PRO A 529 -13.08 42.28 3.62
N ALA A 530 -13.88 42.24 2.55
CA ALA A 530 -14.87 43.29 2.26
C ALA A 530 -16.09 43.23 3.22
N GLN A 531 -16.40 42.13 3.85
CA GLN A 531 -17.52 42.05 4.83
C GLN A 531 -17.09 42.37 6.27
N ALA A 532 -15.80 42.31 6.61
CA ALA A 532 -15.28 42.74 7.91
C ALA A 532 -15.32 44.27 8.13
N ALA A 533 -15.47 45.06 7.07
CA ALA A 533 -15.53 46.55 7.13
C ALA A 533 -16.96 47.09 7.35
N ALA A 534 -18.01 46.32 7.18
CA ALA A 534 -19.40 46.76 7.29
C ALA A 534 -20.01 46.64 8.71
N GLY A 535 -19.31 46.03 9.66
CA GLY A 535 -19.79 45.75 11.03
C GLY A 535 -19.34 46.75 12.11
N GLN A 536 -18.56 47.79 11.77
CA GLN A 536 -18.03 48.74 12.76
C GLN A 536 -18.44 50.21 12.52
N THR A 537 -19.73 50.45 12.42
CA THR A 537 -20.25 51.82 12.57
C THR A 537 -21.62 51.79 13.24
N THR A 538 -21.65 51.69 14.57
CA THR A 538 -22.63 52.40 15.44
C THR A 538 -22.23 52.11 16.90
N GLY A 539 -21.85 53.12 17.65
CA GLY A 539 -21.68 53.06 19.11
C GLY A 539 -20.63 53.99 19.69
N ASN A 540 -20.77 55.30 19.37
CA ASN A 540 -20.01 56.31 20.08
C ASN A 540 -20.81 56.72 21.35
N ALA A 541 -20.34 56.41 22.54
CA ALA A 541 -20.77 57.03 23.78
C ALA A 541 -19.56 57.20 24.71
N ALA A 542 -19.34 58.45 25.05
CA ALA A 542 -18.24 58.97 25.85
C ALA A 542 -18.19 58.44 27.28
N ALA A 543 -17.00 58.19 27.80
CA ALA A 543 -16.68 58.31 29.23
C ALA A 543 -15.22 58.66 29.45
N GLN A 544 -15.02 59.62 30.34
CA GLN A 544 -13.81 60.33 30.72
C GLN A 544 -12.72 59.49 31.41
N PRO A 545 -11.49 60.01 31.55
CA PRO A 545 -10.34 59.31 32.07
C PRO A 545 -10.28 59.33 33.59
N ALA A 546 -9.92 58.26 34.21
CA ALA A 546 -9.56 58.15 35.63
C ALA A 546 -8.08 57.84 35.79
N GLN A 547 -7.49 58.51 36.76
CA GLN A 547 -6.11 58.73 37.11
C GLN A 547 -5.30 57.48 37.47
N MET A 548 -4.02 57.55 37.18
CA MET A 548 -2.94 56.73 37.72
C MET A 548 -2.78 56.94 39.25
N THR A 549 -2.49 55.89 39.95
CA THR A 549 -1.62 55.93 41.16
C THR A 549 -0.78 54.62 41.25
N PRO A 550 0.48 54.70 41.67
CA PRO A 550 1.40 53.61 41.77
C PRO A 550 1.53 53.11 43.21
N ALA A 551 1.89 51.86 43.40
CA ALA A 551 2.57 51.30 44.56
C ALA A 551 2.70 49.78 44.38
N ALA A 552 3.75 49.23 44.53
CA ALA A 552 4.91 48.98 45.44
C ALA A 552 4.92 47.52 45.86
N ASP A 553 6.08 46.96 45.62
CA ASP A 553 6.75 45.79 46.27
C ASP A 553 6.01 45.00 47.37
N THR A 554 5.92 43.68 47.14
CA THR A 554 6.62 42.64 47.91
C THR A 554 6.54 41.29 47.19
#